data_750b917fba23730a006c83604f531cb7
#
_entry.id   750b917fba23730a006c83604f531cb7
#
_cell.length_a   1.000
_cell.length_b   1.000
_cell.length_c   1.000
_cell.angle_alpha   90.00
_cell.angle_beta   90.00
_cell.angle_gamma   90.00
#
_symmetry.space_group_name_H-M   'P 1'
#
loop_
_entity.id
_entity.type
_entity.pdbx_description
1 polymer ?
#
loop_
_entity_poly.entity_id
_entity_poly.type
_entity_poly.pdbx_seq_one_letter_code
_entity_poly.pdbx_strand_id
1 'polypeptide(L)'
;MENEEKDLGGRPTKYDADFHPKQVLKYALLGLTDKQMAGAFEINPDTFYQWKKKYPEFSDAIKKGKLEADANVVSTLYKRALGHTQKSKIPFKVKKIDSETGKLYGTVEIVETEEYFPPDMVATIFWLKNRQPEHWRDKKEVEIEDKRTINTEKLSDSALDELENALKTDEE
;
A
#
# COMPACT_ATOMS: atom_id res chain seq x y z
N MET A 1 35.85 -5.18 -30.53
CA MET A 1 36.20 -6.37 -29.74
C MET A 1 34.88 -6.79 -29.05
N GLU A 2 34.18 -7.71 -29.71
CA GLU A 2 32.95 -8.32 -29.19
C GLU A 2 33.33 -9.25 -28.04
N ASN A 3 32.80 -8.96 -26.83
CA ASN A 3 32.90 -9.89 -25.72
C ASN A 3 31.91 -11.03 -25.97
N GLU A 4 32.40 -12.12 -26.50
CA GLU A 4 31.67 -13.41 -26.46
C GLU A 4 31.53 -13.84 -25.00
N GLU A 5 30.37 -13.64 -24.41
CA GLU A 5 29.96 -14.30 -23.16
C GLU A 5 29.95 -15.82 -23.39
N LYS A 6 30.97 -16.49 -22.84
CA LYS A 6 31.03 -17.95 -22.79
C LYS A 6 29.75 -18.50 -22.14
N ASP A 7 28.93 -19.16 -22.94
CA ASP A 7 27.83 -19.99 -22.49
C ASP A 7 28.39 -21.14 -21.62
N LEU A 8 28.32 -20.95 -20.29
CA LEU A 8 28.71 -21.96 -19.29
C LEU A 8 27.54 -22.94 -19.12
N GLY A 9 27.25 -23.74 -20.15
CA GLY A 9 26.44 -24.94 -20.18
C GLY A 9 25.62 -25.29 -18.93
N GLY A 10 24.52 -24.54 -18.67
CA GLY A 10 23.52 -24.84 -17.65
C GLY A 10 22.15 -25.03 -18.30
N ARG A 11 21.16 -25.55 -17.51
CA ARG A 11 19.78 -25.66 -18.00
C ARG A 11 19.31 -24.29 -18.51
N PRO A 12 18.75 -24.21 -19.75
CA PRO A 12 18.26 -22.94 -20.30
C PRO A 12 17.33 -22.22 -19.33
N THR A 13 17.56 -20.92 -19.16
CA THR A 13 16.67 -20.12 -18.32
C THR A 13 15.26 -20.08 -18.94
N LYS A 14 14.23 -20.15 -18.10
CA LYS A 14 12.84 -19.95 -18.55
C LYS A 14 12.51 -18.45 -18.75
N TYR A 15 13.47 -17.56 -18.48
CA TYR A 15 13.26 -16.13 -18.62
C TYR A 15 13.27 -15.68 -20.07
N ASP A 16 12.29 -14.90 -20.43
CA ASP A 16 12.14 -14.25 -21.73
C ASP A 16 12.08 -12.75 -21.50
N ALA A 17 13.04 -12.01 -22.08
CA ALA A 17 13.20 -10.57 -21.88
C ALA A 17 12.09 -9.75 -22.55
N ASP A 18 11.46 -10.26 -23.59
CA ASP A 18 10.36 -9.57 -24.27
C ASP A 18 8.99 -9.81 -23.63
N PHE A 19 8.81 -10.94 -22.97
CA PHE A 19 7.55 -11.37 -22.39
C PHE A 19 7.44 -11.04 -20.90
N HIS A 20 8.39 -11.48 -20.07
CA HIS A 20 8.27 -11.43 -18.62
C HIS A 20 8.19 -10.03 -18.04
N PRO A 21 8.96 -9.01 -18.50
CA PRO A 21 8.82 -7.64 -17.98
C PRO A 21 7.44 -7.03 -18.27
N LYS A 22 6.88 -7.30 -19.45
CA LYS A 22 5.55 -6.79 -19.84
C LYS A 22 4.43 -7.41 -19.00
N GLN A 23 4.55 -8.71 -18.71
CA GLN A 23 3.55 -9.41 -17.90
C GLN A 23 3.67 -9.09 -16.41
N VAL A 24 4.88 -9.02 -15.87
CA VAL A 24 5.06 -8.68 -14.45
C VAL A 24 4.60 -7.26 -14.14
N LEU A 25 4.73 -6.32 -15.07
CA LEU A 25 4.15 -4.99 -14.95
C LEU A 25 2.63 -5.06 -14.75
N LYS A 26 1.92 -5.86 -15.56
CA LYS A 26 0.47 -6.03 -15.44
C LYS A 26 0.08 -6.65 -14.09
N TYR A 27 0.82 -7.66 -13.63
CA TYR A 27 0.59 -8.29 -12.34
C TYR A 27 0.84 -7.33 -11.17
N ALA A 28 1.89 -6.52 -11.28
CA ALA A 28 2.19 -5.48 -10.30
C ALA A 28 1.12 -4.39 -10.24
N LEU A 29 0.56 -3.98 -11.39
CA LEU A 29 -0.60 -3.06 -11.49
C LEU A 29 -1.86 -3.61 -10.82
N LEU A 30 -2.04 -4.92 -10.83
CA LEU A 30 -3.14 -5.60 -10.13
C LEU A 30 -2.89 -5.74 -8.61
N GLY A 31 -1.75 -5.27 -8.12
CA GLY A 31 -1.40 -5.32 -6.70
C GLY A 31 -0.93 -6.71 -6.21
N LEU A 32 -0.54 -7.61 -7.10
CA LEU A 32 -0.04 -8.92 -6.70
C LEU A 32 1.26 -8.82 -5.92
N THR A 33 1.39 -9.64 -4.88
CA THR A 33 2.65 -9.82 -4.14
C THR A 33 3.67 -10.61 -4.98
N ASP A 34 4.95 -10.50 -4.62
CA ASP A 34 6.03 -11.21 -5.33
C ASP A 34 5.78 -12.73 -5.38
N LYS A 35 5.23 -13.33 -4.30
CA LYS A 35 4.86 -14.75 -4.27
C LYS A 35 3.70 -15.09 -5.23
N GLN A 36 2.69 -14.22 -5.30
CA GLN A 36 1.58 -14.40 -6.22
C GLN A 36 2.02 -14.24 -7.68
N MET A 37 2.92 -13.29 -7.97
CA MET A 37 3.50 -13.12 -9.29
C MET A 37 4.35 -14.33 -9.70
N ALA A 38 5.13 -14.90 -8.77
CA ALA A 38 5.86 -16.16 -9.02
C ALA A 38 4.91 -17.31 -9.35
N GLY A 39 3.80 -17.42 -8.62
CA GLY A 39 2.75 -18.41 -8.91
C GLY A 39 2.10 -18.20 -10.28
N ALA A 40 1.84 -16.96 -10.68
CA ALA A 40 1.27 -16.62 -11.98
C ALA A 40 2.20 -16.96 -13.16
N PHE A 41 3.51 -17.00 -12.92
CA PHE A 41 4.51 -17.48 -13.90
C PHE A 41 4.82 -18.97 -13.78
N GLU A 42 4.17 -19.67 -12.86
CA GLU A 42 4.43 -21.08 -12.57
C GLU A 42 5.91 -21.38 -12.25
N ILE A 43 6.54 -20.48 -11.50
CA ILE A 43 7.93 -20.61 -11.06
C ILE A 43 8.04 -20.57 -9.53
N ASN A 44 9.15 -21.13 -9.02
CA ASN A 44 9.46 -21.03 -7.60
C ASN A 44 9.73 -19.56 -7.22
N PRO A 45 9.29 -19.08 -6.04
CA PRO A 45 9.61 -17.75 -5.53
C PRO A 45 11.10 -17.42 -5.54
N ASP A 46 11.97 -18.39 -5.27
CA ASP A 46 13.43 -18.18 -5.33
C ASP A 46 13.89 -17.84 -6.74
N THR A 47 13.32 -18.50 -7.77
CA THR A 47 13.60 -18.18 -9.18
C THR A 47 13.13 -16.78 -9.52
N PHE A 48 11.96 -16.37 -9.00
CA PHE A 48 11.44 -15.01 -9.19
C PHE A 48 12.39 -13.95 -8.58
N TYR A 49 12.89 -14.19 -7.36
CA TYR A 49 13.86 -13.30 -6.72
C TYR A 49 15.21 -13.26 -7.46
N GLN A 50 15.66 -14.41 -8.01
CA GLN A 50 16.83 -14.44 -8.87
C GLN A 50 16.62 -13.60 -10.13
N TRP A 51 15.45 -13.68 -10.78
CA TRP A 51 15.14 -12.84 -11.94
C TRP A 51 15.14 -11.37 -11.60
N LYS A 52 14.54 -10.97 -10.46
CA LYS A 52 14.57 -9.57 -9.98
C LYS A 52 16.01 -9.06 -9.79
N LYS A 53 16.93 -9.93 -9.36
CA LYS A 53 18.33 -9.57 -9.13
C LYS A 53 19.13 -9.54 -10.42
N LYS A 54 18.89 -10.49 -11.33
CA LYS A 54 19.67 -10.68 -12.55
C LYS A 54 19.23 -9.77 -13.71
N TYR A 55 17.93 -9.45 -13.79
CA TYR A 55 17.35 -8.70 -14.90
C TYR A 55 16.79 -7.36 -14.41
N PRO A 56 17.51 -6.24 -14.61
CA PRO A 56 17.08 -4.91 -14.16
C PRO A 56 15.72 -4.49 -14.73
N GLU A 57 15.47 -4.76 -16.02
CA GLU A 57 14.22 -4.45 -16.71
C GLU A 57 13.00 -5.13 -16.06
N PHE A 58 13.18 -6.35 -15.55
CA PHE A 58 12.14 -7.07 -14.82
C PHE A 58 11.87 -6.43 -13.46
N SER A 59 12.93 -6.07 -12.73
CA SER A 59 12.83 -5.38 -11.45
C SER A 59 12.16 -4.01 -11.60
N ASP A 60 12.51 -3.25 -12.63
CA ASP A 60 11.98 -1.91 -12.87
C ASP A 60 10.53 -1.96 -13.32
N ALA A 61 10.13 -2.96 -14.09
CA ALA A 61 8.73 -3.20 -14.43
C ALA A 61 7.87 -3.46 -13.19
N ILE A 62 8.37 -4.24 -12.21
CA ILE A 62 7.69 -4.48 -10.94
C ILE A 62 7.54 -3.18 -10.14
N LYS A 63 8.62 -2.41 -9.98
CA LYS A 63 8.62 -1.15 -9.26
C LYS A 63 7.64 -0.15 -9.89
N LYS A 64 7.69 -0.02 -11.21
CA LYS A 64 6.79 0.86 -11.96
C LYS A 64 5.34 0.48 -11.76
N GLY A 65 5.00 -0.81 -11.90
CA GLY A 65 3.63 -1.28 -11.72
C GLY A 65 3.09 -1.07 -10.30
N LYS A 66 3.89 -1.36 -9.27
CA LYS A 66 3.53 -1.12 -7.87
C LYS A 66 3.32 0.37 -7.60
N LEU A 67 4.25 1.23 -8.06
CA LEU A 67 4.16 2.67 -7.88
C LEU A 67 2.90 3.25 -8.54
N GLU A 68 2.56 2.81 -9.73
CA GLU A 68 1.37 3.26 -10.46
C GLU A 68 0.08 2.79 -9.77
N ALA A 69 0.04 1.54 -9.28
CA ALA A 69 -1.08 1.01 -8.50
C ALA A 69 -1.28 1.82 -7.21
N ASP A 70 -0.20 2.06 -6.46
CA ASP A 70 -0.24 2.85 -5.22
C ASP A 70 -0.65 4.30 -5.49
N ALA A 71 -0.16 4.92 -6.57
CA ALA A 71 -0.51 6.29 -6.95
C ALA A 71 -2.01 6.45 -7.22
N ASN A 72 -2.66 5.46 -7.83
CA ASN A 72 -4.10 5.46 -8.08
C ASN A 72 -4.90 5.41 -6.76
N VAL A 73 -4.49 4.55 -5.81
CA VAL A 73 -5.12 4.47 -4.49
C VAL A 73 -4.92 5.77 -3.71
N VAL A 74 -3.69 6.29 -3.70
CA VAL A 74 -3.34 7.55 -3.04
C VAL A 74 -4.15 8.72 -3.62
N SER A 75 -4.31 8.80 -4.94
CA SER A 75 -5.13 9.82 -5.60
C SER A 75 -6.60 9.76 -5.14
N THR A 76 -7.15 8.56 -5.03
CA THR A 76 -8.52 8.35 -4.56
C THR A 76 -8.68 8.71 -3.08
N LEU A 77 -7.73 8.28 -2.24
CA LEU A 77 -7.69 8.64 -0.82
C LEU A 77 -7.64 10.17 -0.63
N TYR A 78 -6.78 10.84 -1.40
CA TYR A 78 -6.63 12.30 -1.33
C TYR A 78 -7.92 13.03 -1.73
N LYS A 79 -8.58 12.60 -2.82
CA LYS A 79 -9.88 13.13 -3.22
C LYS A 79 -10.93 12.93 -2.12
N ARG A 80 -10.94 11.76 -1.48
CA ARG A 80 -11.86 11.47 -0.38
C ARG A 80 -11.58 12.32 0.85
N ALA A 81 -10.31 12.55 1.17
CA ALA A 81 -9.91 13.40 2.29
C ALA A 81 -10.33 14.87 2.14
N LEU A 82 -10.27 15.40 0.91
CA LEU A 82 -10.65 16.80 0.63
C LEU A 82 -12.13 16.99 0.30
N GLY A 83 -12.85 15.90 0.02
CA GLY A 83 -14.16 15.94 -0.61
C GLY A 83 -14.07 16.19 -2.10
N HIS A 84 -15.10 15.76 -2.84
CA HIS A 84 -15.13 15.91 -4.29
C HIS A 84 -16.57 15.86 -4.80
N THR A 85 -16.77 16.42 -5.99
CA THR A 85 -18.02 16.28 -6.72
C THR A 85 -17.85 15.22 -7.80
N GLN A 86 -18.77 14.29 -7.89
CA GLN A 86 -18.80 13.27 -8.93
C GLN A 86 -19.99 13.50 -9.85
N LYS A 87 -19.73 13.50 -11.15
CA LYS A 87 -20.78 13.52 -12.16
C LYS A 87 -21.20 12.08 -12.46
N SER A 88 -22.49 11.83 -12.44
CA SER A 88 -23.07 10.55 -12.81
C SER A 88 -24.18 10.72 -13.85
N LYS A 89 -24.40 9.68 -14.63
CA LYS A 89 -25.49 9.66 -15.63
C LYS A 89 -26.53 8.68 -15.14
N ILE A 90 -27.70 9.21 -14.80
CA ILE A 90 -28.79 8.39 -14.28
C ILE A 90 -29.89 8.28 -15.34
N PRO A 91 -30.28 7.04 -15.73
CA PRO A 91 -31.37 6.84 -16.66
C PRO A 91 -32.72 7.02 -15.95
N PHE A 92 -33.53 7.95 -16.46
CA PHE A 92 -34.90 8.15 -16.01
C PHE A 92 -35.90 7.64 -17.05
N LYS A 93 -36.88 6.86 -16.59
CA LYS A 93 -38.00 6.46 -17.43
C LYS A 93 -39.00 7.62 -17.50
N VAL A 94 -39.17 8.19 -18.67
CA VAL A 94 -40.13 9.24 -18.92
C VAL A 94 -41.20 8.77 -19.93
N LYS A 95 -42.43 9.27 -19.76
CA LYS A 95 -43.50 9.03 -20.72
C LYS A 95 -43.59 10.22 -21.64
N LYS A 96 -43.50 10.02 -22.95
CA LYS A 96 -43.67 11.05 -23.95
C LYS A 96 -44.93 10.75 -24.78
N ILE A 97 -45.55 11.80 -25.25
CA ILE A 97 -46.68 11.73 -26.19
C ILE A 97 -46.10 11.83 -27.59
N ASP A 98 -46.40 10.85 -28.39
CA ASP A 98 -46.09 10.89 -29.81
C ASP A 98 -46.92 12.00 -30.49
N SER A 99 -46.26 12.90 -31.21
CA SER A 99 -46.88 14.08 -31.80
C SER A 99 -47.80 13.77 -32.98
N GLU A 100 -47.63 12.60 -33.62
CA GLU A 100 -48.45 12.22 -34.79
C GLU A 100 -49.64 11.35 -34.39
N THR A 101 -49.45 10.48 -33.43
CA THR A 101 -50.45 9.46 -33.04
C THR A 101 -51.22 9.82 -31.75
N GLY A 102 -50.71 10.79 -30.96
CA GLY A 102 -51.24 11.14 -29.62
C GLY A 102 -51.07 10.05 -28.56
N LYS A 103 -50.36 8.97 -28.84
CA LYS A 103 -50.18 7.84 -27.91
C LYS A 103 -49.00 8.09 -26.96
N LEU A 104 -49.20 7.65 -25.71
CA LEU A 104 -48.12 7.64 -24.72
C LEU A 104 -47.16 6.47 -25.00
N TYR A 105 -45.87 6.79 -25.07
CA TYR A 105 -44.82 5.78 -25.12
C TYR A 105 -43.78 6.06 -24.01
N GLY A 106 -43.20 4.96 -23.51
CA GLY A 106 -42.10 5.03 -22.52
C GLY A 106 -40.75 5.17 -23.22
N THR A 107 -39.96 6.15 -22.79
CA THR A 107 -38.57 6.29 -23.25
C THR A 107 -37.65 6.46 -22.04
N VAL A 108 -36.34 6.34 -22.24
CA VAL A 108 -35.32 6.56 -21.23
C VAL A 108 -34.54 7.81 -21.57
N GLU A 109 -34.54 8.76 -20.66
CA GLU A 109 -33.69 9.94 -20.77
C GLU A 109 -32.51 9.82 -19.79
N ILE A 110 -31.33 10.14 -20.27
CA ILE A 110 -30.12 10.16 -19.44
C ILE A 110 -29.94 11.58 -18.92
N VAL A 111 -30.03 11.75 -17.61
CA VAL A 111 -29.84 13.04 -16.95
C VAL A 111 -28.48 13.02 -16.28
N GLU A 112 -27.67 14.05 -16.53
CA GLU A 112 -26.41 14.25 -15.81
C GLU A 112 -26.72 14.88 -14.45
N THR A 113 -26.27 14.21 -13.42
CA THR A 113 -26.40 14.66 -12.03
C THR A 113 -25.02 14.86 -11.40
N GLU A 114 -24.91 15.78 -10.48
CA GLU A 114 -23.70 16.01 -9.70
C GLU A 114 -24.00 15.65 -8.25
N GLU A 115 -23.18 14.77 -7.69
CA GLU A 115 -23.23 14.36 -6.29
C GLU A 115 -22.00 14.85 -5.56
N TYR A 116 -22.19 15.61 -4.50
CA TYR A 116 -21.10 16.09 -3.66
C TYR A 116 -20.83 15.13 -2.52
N PHE A 117 -19.61 14.65 -2.45
CA PHE A 117 -19.09 13.84 -1.36
C PHE A 117 -18.27 14.74 -0.42
N PRO A 118 -18.73 14.98 0.81
CA PRO A 118 -18.00 15.82 1.76
C PRO A 118 -16.66 15.18 2.16
N PRO A 119 -15.73 15.99 2.71
CA PRO A 119 -14.47 15.49 3.26
C PRO A 119 -14.69 14.38 4.27
N ASP A 120 -13.86 13.35 4.19
CA ASP A 120 -13.88 12.22 5.12
C ASP A 120 -12.79 12.37 6.18
N MET A 121 -13.22 12.41 7.45
CA MET A 121 -12.31 12.62 8.59
C MET A 121 -11.29 11.49 8.71
N VAL A 122 -11.69 10.24 8.49
CA VAL A 122 -10.80 9.08 8.60
C VAL A 122 -9.74 9.13 7.52
N ALA A 123 -10.12 9.42 6.29
CA ALA A 123 -9.17 9.58 5.17
C ALA A 123 -8.20 10.73 5.43
N THR A 124 -8.68 11.85 5.99
CA THR A 124 -7.85 13.01 6.32
C THR A 124 -6.83 12.69 7.41
N ILE A 125 -7.26 12.08 8.51
CA ILE A 125 -6.39 11.66 9.61
C ILE A 125 -5.36 10.64 9.12
N PHE A 126 -5.80 9.63 8.35
CA PHE A 126 -4.89 8.63 7.78
C PHE A 126 -3.81 9.28 6.91
N TRP A 127 -4.20 10.20 6.02
CA TRP A 127 -3.27 10.93 5.17
C TRP A 127 -2.24 11.72 5.97
N LEU A 128 -2.69 12.53 6.93
CA LEU A 128 -1.82 13.39 7.74
C LEU A 128 -0.83 12.58 8.58
N LYS A 129 -1.30 11.52 9.26
CA LYS A 129 -0.46 10.67 10.11
C LYS A 129 0.62 9.91 9.32
N ASN A 130 0.31 9.49 8.10
CA ASN A 130 1.27 8.75 7.28
C ASN A 130 2.19 9.67 6.46
N ARG A 131 1.71 10.86 6.06
CA ARG A 131 2.48 11.79 5.23
C ARG A 131 3.42 12.67 6.05
N GLN A 132 3.00 13.06 7.25
CA GLN A 132 3.77 13.92 8.16
C GLN A 132 3.69 13.40 9.60
N PRO A 133 4.26 12.23 9.89
CA PRO A 133 4.17 11.61 11.22
C PRO A 133 4.78 12.46 12.33
N GLU A 134 5.79 13.27 12.02
CA GLU A 134 6.43 14.18 12.97
C GLU A 134 5.44 15.19 13.61
N HIS A 135 4.42 15.61 12.82
CA HIS A 135 3.45 16.62 13.25
C HIS A 135 2.11 16.04 13.70
N TRP A 136 1.73 14.88 13.15
CA TRP A 136 0.36 14.36 13.29
C TRP A 136 0.28 12.97 13.92
N ARG A 137 1.40 12.42 14.40
CA ARG A 137 1.40 11.12 15.09
C ARG A 137 0.73 11.24 16.45
N ASP A 138 -0.08 10.24 16.83
CA ASP A 138 -0.61 10.15 18.18
C ASP A 138 0.57 10.00 19.15
N LYS A 139 0.67 10.87 20.12
CA LYS A 139 1.62 10.71 21.23
C LYS A 139 1.06 9.65 22.17
N LYS A 140 1.71 8.50 22.22
CA LYS A 140 1.50 7.54 23.30
C LYS A 140 2.53 7.89 24.38
N GLU A 141 2.08 8.47 25.46
CA GLU A 141 2.83 8.49 26.69
C GLU A 141 2.71 7.07 27.28
N VAL A 142 3.76 6.29 27.18
CA VAL A 142 3.86 5.01 27.86
C VAL A 142 4.55 5.30 29.17
N GLU A 143 3.76 5.44 30.23
CA GLU A 143 4.28 5.41 31.59
C GLU A 143 4.77 4.01 31.86
N ILE A 144 6.09 3.79 31.79
CA ILE A 144 6.71 2.52 32.13
C ILE A 144 6.86 2.53 33.65
N GLU A 145 5.85 2.04 34.36
CA GLU A 145 5.97 1.68 35.76
C GLU A 145 6.90 0.47 35.85
N ASP A 146 8.18 0.69 36.16
CA ASP A 146 9.12 -0.40 36.40
C ASP A 146 8.80 -1.06 37.75
N LYS A 147 7.92 -2.04 37.70
CA LYS A 147 7.54 -2.88 38.88
C LYS A 147 8.57 -3.94 39.22
N ARG A 148 9.83 -3.72 38.92
CA ARG A 148 10.88 -4.61 39.45
C ARG A 148 10.99 -4.47 40.96
N THR A 149 10.22 -5.26 41.69
CA THR A 149 10.46 -5.46 43.13
C THR A 149 11.74 -6.25 43.27
N ILE A 150 12.80 -5.55 43.65
CA ILE A 150 14.05 -6.20 44.07
C ILE A 150 13.74 -6.92 45.40
N ASN A 151 13.84 -8.24 45.41
CA ASN A 151 13.66 -9.02 46.65
C ASN A 151 14.90 -8.83 47.52
N THR A 152 14.84 -7.83 48.41
CA THR A 152 15.94 -7.44 49.28
C THR A 152 16.25 -8.45 50.38
N GLU A 153 15.31 -9.38 50.68
CA GLU A 153 15.50 -10.43 51.72
C GLU A 153 16.60 -11.44 51.35
N LYS A 154 17.03 -11.50 50.10
CA LYS A 154 18.08 -12.39 49.60
C LYS A 154 19.41 -11.70 49.33
N LEU A 155 19.49 -10.39 49.56
CA LEU A 155 20.71 -9.63 49.36
C LEU A 155 21.57 -9.67 50.64
N SER A 156 22.88 -9.72 50.45
CA SER A 156 23.83 -9.56 51.59
C SER A 156 23.84 -8.09 52.05
N ASP A 157 24.21 -7.85 53.31
CA ASP A 157 24.30 -6.49 53.86
C ASP A 157 25.19 -5.56 53.00
N SER A 158 26.28 -6.08 52.44
CA SER A 158 27.16 -5.36 51.53
C SER A 158 26.45 -4.94 50.21
N ALA A 159 25.56 -5.77 49.69
CA ALA A 159 24.82 -5.45 48.49
C ALA A 159 23.67 -4.45 48.73
N LEU A 160 23.14 -4.43 49.96
CA LEU A 160 22.16 -3.42 50.39
C LEU A 160 22.81 -2.04 50.51
N ASP A 161 24.01 -1.94 51.09
CA ASP A 161 24.78 -0.70 51.21
C ASP A 161 25.17 -0.14 49.83
N GLU A 162 25.54 -0.99 48.87
CA GLU A 162 25.82 -0.57 47.49
C GLU A 162 24.57 -0.04 46.78
N LEU A 163 23.40 -0.65 46.96
CA LEU A 163 22.12 -0.22 46.43
C LEU A 163 21.70 1.13 47.04
N GLU A 164 21.80 1.32 48.32
CA GLU A 164 21.51 2.60 48.97
C GLU A 164 22.41 3.74 48.48
N ASN A 165 23.70 3.47 48.26
CA ASN A 165 24.62 4.45 47.72
C ASN A 165 24.32 4.79 46.24
N ALA A 166 23.92 3.82 45.43
CA ALA A 166 23.52 4.05 44.04
C ALA A 166 22.26 4.92 43.95
N LEU A 167 21.26 4.69 44.79
CA LEU A 167 20.02 5.46 44.82
C LEU A 167 20.23 6.92 45.27
N LYS A 168 21.22 7.18 46.11
CA LYS A 168 21.55 8.55 46.55
C LYS A 168 22.28 9.38 45.50
N THR A 169 22.90 8.73 44.50
CA THR A 169 23.59 9.44 43.37
C THR A 169 22.68 9.81 42.24
N ASP A 170 21.47 9.24 42.13
CA ASP A 170 20.49 9.58 41.08
C ASP A 170 19.55 10.75 41.48
N GLU A 171 19.66 11.30 42.70
CA GLU A 171 18.84 12.45 43.18
C GLU A 171 19.57 13.82 43.14
N GLU A 172 20.81 13.88 42.62
CA GLU A 172 21.54 15.13 42.35
C GLU A 172 21.54 15.46 40.84
#